data_1adb3e4e764a007cd49bb5da5c40cfa6
#
_entry.id   1adb3e4e764a007cd49bb5da5c40cfa6
#
_cell.length_a   1.000
_cell.length_b   1.000
_cell.length_c   1.000
_cell.angle_alpha   90.00
_cell.angle_beta   90.00
_cell.angle_gamma   90.00
#
_symmetry.space_group_name_H-M   'P 1'
#
loop_
_entity.id
_entity.type
_entity.pdbx_description
1 polymer ?
#
loop_
_entity_poly.entity_id
_entity_poly.type
_entity_poly.pdbx_seq_one_letter_code
_entity_poly.pdbx_strand_id
1 'polypeptide(L)'
;MAGTWAFRFLLWYIAILCVQPQNRFLFLYPLRIANLCIILAAGLHFIAATQEGKPFIRFGPATITALLLMFFSFISLHVGAFQTSPAWNSDIDLIFKNCVVLILVEAMAWSVQRVWAIQATLLFSTIWWIKGGLRLAGAGATYSGDRIMGPAVSLIENPNGFAYLLTVMIPVYLYFFQKASNKYVRWGALICAISALYIVLQTGSRTGLLALGAVGIFLLPKYGAKYKRALIAGAIAFAIFFPMVGEGNIERFKTIPASIKSFLGGADEEADVANMDQDAQSAWERKMKNRHTWRLILDHPLFGVGIKADDSFLWDSPYPFASGQVHNEILYAGKQMGLIGMGIYASFMLILFRFGARVQKAAMGWWDDVSDLGWTFKMQAVVFMVGGFFSPIPWNPIYLTLVGAVSALVPIVAENRRAYMGSSAST
;
A
#
# COMPACT_ATOMS: atom_id res chain seq x y z
N MET A 1 -15.69 -23.46 15.39
CA MET A 1 -16.67 -22.33 15.19
C MET A 1 -16.03 -20.98 15.46
N ALA A 2 -15.35 -20.78 16.61
CA ALA A 2 -14.70 -19.54 17.00
C ALA A 2 -13.67 -19.02 15.94
N GLY A 3 -12.80 -19.87 15.43
CA GLY A 3 -11.80 -19.47 14.41
C GLY A 3 -12.37 -18.99 13.09
N THR A 4 -13.57 -19.44 12.69
CA THR A 4 -14.27 -18.93 11.52
C THR A 4 -14.81 -17.51 11.76
N TRP A 5 -15.38 -17.26 12.93
CA TRP A 5 -15.87 -15.93 13.30
C TRP A 5 -14.74 -14.94 13.50
N ALA A 6 -13.63 -15.36 14.12
CA ALA A 6 -12.44 -14.55 14.23
C ALA A 6 -11.98 -14.02 12.86
N PHE A 7 -11.89 -14.91 11.87
CA PHE A 7 -11.49 -14.53 10.51
C PHE A 7 -12.53 -13.61 9.83
N ARG A 8 -13.84 -13.82 10.06
CA ARG A 8 -14.88 -12.93 9.54
C ARG A 8 -14.76 -11.52 10.12
N PHE A 9 -14.49 -11.37 11.43
CA PHE A 9 -14.27 -10.06 12.04
C PHE A 9 -13.02 -9.39 11.50
N LEU A 10 -11.96 -10.14 11.20
CA LEU A 10 -10.77 -9.63 10.53
C LEU A 10 -11.11 -9.09 9.12
N LEU A 11 -11.91 -9.82 8.33
CA LEU A 11 -12.38 -9.35 7.02
C LEU A 11 -13.24 -8.08 7.14
N TRP A 12 -14.13 -8.01 8.13
CA TRP A 12 -14.91 -6.79 8.39
C TRP A 12 -14.03 -5.62 8.78
N TYR A 13 -13.00 -5.84 9.60
CA TYR A 13 -12.01 -4.81 9.90
C TYR A 13 -11.36 -4.26 8.62
N ILE A 14 -10.86 -5.14 7.75
CA ILE A 14 -10.24 -4.75 6.46
C ILE A 14 -11.23 -3.96 5.59
N ALA A 15 -12.49 -4.40 5.52
CA ALA A 15 -13.53 -3.69 4.77
C ALA A 15 -13.81 -2.30 5.36
N ILE A 16 -13.90 -2.18 6.68
CA ILE A 16 -14.13 -0.91 7.37
C ILE A 16 -12.99 0.07 7.15
N LEU A 17 -11.75 -0.39 7.10
CA LEU A 17 -10.58 0.45 6.76
C LEU A 17 -10.70 1.09 5.38
N CYS A 18 -11.22 0.35 4.40
CA CYS A 18 -11.39 0.84 3.03
C CYS A 18 -12.63 1.73 2.88
N VAL A 19 -13.76 1.30 3.45
CA VAL A 19 -15.07 1.96 3.25
C VAL A 19 -15.27 3.14 4.21
N GLN A 20 -14.71 3.07 5.42
CA GLN A 20 -14.81 4.06 6.50
C GLN A 20 -16.26 4.57 6.73
N PRO A 21 -17.21 3.67 7.02
CA PRO A 21 -18.63 4.03 7.13
C PRO A 21 -18.90 5.05 8.23
N GLN A 22 -18.06 5.11 9.27
CA GLN A 22 -18.17 6.07 10.37
C GLN A 22 -18.01 7.54 9.91
N ASN A 23 -17.28 7.78 8.81
CA ASN A 23 -17.10 9.12 8.26
C ASN A 23 -18.35 9.60 7.50
N ARG A 24 -19.22 8.68 7.12
CA ARG A 24 -20.48 8.97 6.44
C ARG A 24 -21.67 8.97 7.41
N PHE A 25 -21.63 8.04 8.36
CA PHE A 25 -22.67 7.89 9.37
C PHE A 25 -22.08 8.26 10.73
N LEU A 26 -22.17 9.53 11.08
CA LEU A 26 -21.53 10.11 12.27
C LEU A 26 -21.90 9.41 13.58
N PHE A 27 -23.09 8.80 13.66
CA PHE A 27 -23.50 8.01 14.82
C PHE A 27 -22.65 6.75 15.05
N LEU A 28 -21.93 6.28 14.03
CA LEU A 28 -20.99 5.15 14.14
C LEU A 28 -19.62 5.58 14.71
N TYR A 29 -19.31 6.88 14.72
CA TYR A 29 -18.00 7.37 15.13
C TYR A 29 -17.65 7.02 16.59
N PRO A 30 -18.54 7.23 17.59
CA PRO A 30 -18.26 6.87 18.96
C PRO A 30 -18.17 5.36 19.20
N LEU A 31 -18.76 4.53 18.32
CA LEU A 31 -18.72 3.07 18.45
C LEU A 31 -17.36 2.46 18.09
N ARG A 32 -16.47 3.23 17.44
CA ARG A 32 -15.12 2.77 17.03
C ARG A 32 -15.16 1.35 16.42
N ILE A 33 -16.10 1.12 15.49
CA ILE A 33 -16.41 -0.22 14.93
C ILE A 33 -15.19 -0.98 14.39
N ALA A 34 -14.21 -0.29 13.85
CA ALA A 34 -12.96 -0.91 13.43
C ALA A 34 -12.21 -1.52 14.63
N ASN A 35 -12.06 -0.77 15.73
CA ASN A 35 -11.40 -1.28 16.95
C ASN A 35 -12.17 -2.45 17.54
N LEU A 36 -13.50 -2.39 17.55
CA LEU A 36 -14.34 -3.50 18.02
C LEU A 36 -14.11 -4.77 17.18
N CYS A 37 -14.08 -4.64 15.84
CA CYS A 37 -13.83 -5.79 14.95
C CYS A 37 -12.47 -6.42 15.19
N ILE A 38 -11.40 -5.64 15.38
CA ILE A 38 -10.07 -6.21 15.60
C ILE A 38 -9.93 -6.87 16.98
N ILE A 39 -10.55 -6.29 18.01
CA ILE A 39 -10.58 -6.88 19.36
C ILE A 39 -11.35 -8.21 19.34
N LEU A 40 -12.52 -8.26 18.69
CA LEU A 40 -13.28 -9.50 18.55
C LEU A 40 -12.54 -10.54 17.72
N ALA A 41 -11.86 -10.12 16.63
CA ALA A 41 -11.03 -11.01 15.83
C ALA A 41 -9.91 -11.63 16.67
N ALA A 42 -9.17 -10.82 17.44
CA ALA A 42 -8.07 -11.29 18.29
C ALA A 42 -8.58 -12.19 19.41
N GLY A 43 -9.64 -11.80 20.14
CA GLY A 43 -10.21 -12.57 21.25
C GLY A 43 -10.75 -13.93 20.81
N LEU A 44 -11.53 -13.97 19.73
CA LEU A 44 -12.04 -15.23 19.17
C LEU A 44 -10.94 -16.10 18.58
N HIS A 45 -9.89 -15.50 18.02
CA HIS A 45 -8.72 -16.25 17.56
C HIS A 45 -7.95 -16.86 18.71
N PHE A 46 -7.77 -16.12 19.80
CA PHE A 46 -7.15 -16.65 21.02
C PHE A 46 -7.90 -17.86 21.56
N ILE A 47 -9.23 -17.76 21.69
CA ILE A 47 -10.10 -18.88 22.14
C ILE A 47 -9.94 -20.09 21.19
N ALA A 48 -9.99 -19.85 19.86
CA ALA A 48 -9.86 -20.93 18.89
C ALA A 48 -8.47 -21.61 18.96
N ALA A 49 -7.40 -20.81 19.05
CA ALA A 49 -6.02 -21.30 19.15
C ALA A 49 -5.82 -22.14 20.41
N THR A 50 -6.36 -21.69 21.56
CA THR A 50 -6.30 -22.43 22.82
C THR A 50 -7.08 -23.75 22.73
N GLN A 51 -8.28 -23.73 22.16
CA GLN A 51 -9.10 -24.95 21.98
C GLN A 51 -8.45 -25.98 21.04
N GLU A 52 -7.72 -25.51 20.04
CA GLU A 52 -7.07 -26.36 19.02
C GLU A 52 -5.63 -26.73 19.41
N GLY A 53 -5.11 -26.27 20.55
CA GLY A 53 -3.71 -26.45 20.94
C GLY A 53 -2.69 -25.83 19.99
N LYS A 54 -3.10 -24.78 19.26
CA LYS A 54 -2.27 -24.08 18.28
C LYS A 54 -1.71 -22.78 18.85
N PRO A 55 -0.53 -22.30 18.39
CA PRO A 55 -0.01 -21.02 18.81
C PRO A 55 -0.93 -19.88 18.33
N PHE A 56 -1.17 -18.91 19.21
CA PHE A 56 -1.94 -17.70 18.89
C PHE A 56 -1.22 -16.83 17.84
N ILE A 57 0.11 -16.76 17.89
CA ILE A 57 0.95 -16.00 16.96
C ILE A 57 1.82 -16.97 16.18
N ARG A 58 1.94 -16.76 14.88
CA ARG A 58 2.93 -17.40 14.02
C ARG A 58 4.13 -16.49 13.88
N PHE A 59 5.30 -16.97 14.30
CA PHE A 59 6.55 -16.20 14.19
C PHE A 59 7.19 -16.38 12.81
N GLY A 60 6.45 -15.95 11.77
CA GLY A 60 7.00 -15.83 10.43
C GLY A 60 7.81 -14.53 10.26
N PRO A 61 8.53 -14.37 9.12
CA PRO A 61 9.33 -13.18 8.87
C PRO A 61 8.55 -11.87 8.93
N ALA A 62 7.29 -11.86 8.48
CA ALA A 62 6.45 -10.67 8.55
C ALA A 62 6.09 -10.29 10.00
N THR A 63 5.69 -11.26 10.82
CA THR A 63 5.41 -11.05 12.25
C THR A 63 6.66 -10.59 13.00
N ILE A 64 7.82 -11.19 12.76
CA ILE A 64 9.07 -10.76 13.39
C ILE A 64 9.40 -9.31 13.01
N THR A 65 9.27 -8.96 11.72
CA THR A 65 9.49 -7.59 11.26
C THR A 65 8.50 -6.60 11.87
N ALA A 66 7.23 -7.00 12.05
CA ALA A 66 6.21 -6.17 12.71
C ALA A 66 6.52 -5.94 14.20
N LEU A 67 6.96 -6.98 14.91
CA LEU A 67 7.37 -6.86 16.31
C LEU A 67 8.61 -5.96 16.46
N LEU A 68 9.58 -6.08 15.56
CA LEU A 68 10.73 -5.17 15.50
C LEU A 68 10.29 -3.73 15.24
N LEU A 69 9.35 -3.52 14.32
CA LEU A 69 8.80 -2.18 14.07
C LEU A 69 8.13 -1.60 15.32
N MET A 70 7.30 -2.37 16.00
CA MET A 70 6.65 -1.94 17.24
C MET A 70 7.70 -1.59 18.32
N PHE A 71 8.69 -2.44 18.49
CA PHE A 71 9.76 -2.26 19.49
C PHE A 71 10.58 -0.98 19.19
N PHE A 72 11.09 -0.85 17.96
CA PHE A 72 11.92 0.32 17.62
C PHE A 72 11.11 1.62 17.52
N SER A 73 9.84 1.57 17.13
CA SER A 73 8.98 2.75 17.18
C SER A 73 8.72 3.21 18.61
N PHE A 74 8.54 2.27 19.55
CA PHE A 74 8.42 2.62 20.97
C PHE A 74 9.70 3.23 21.55
N ILE A 75 10.86 2.66 21.22
CA ILE A 75 12.15 3.25 21.63
C ILE A 75 12.30 4.65 21.05
N SER A 76 12.08 4.82 19.74
CA SER A 76 12.21 6.12 19.08
C SER A 76 11.26 7.18 19.64
N LEU A 77 10.07 6.77 20.13
CA LEU A 77 9.15 7.68 20.82
C LEU A 77 9.75 8.27 22.10
N HIS A 78 10.69 7.56 22.75
CA HIS A 78 11.26 7.99 24.05
C HIS A 78 12.67 8.58 23.92
N VAL A 79 13.45 8.14 22.92
CA VAL A 79 14.87 8.51 22.79
C VAL A 79 15.20 9.20 21.47
N GLY A 80 14.22 9.51 20.63
CA GLY A 80 14.40 10.26 19.40
C GLY A 80 14.99 11.65 19.68
N ALA A 81 15.89 12.13 18.79
CA ALA A 81 16.72 13.31 19.04
C ALA A 81 15.93 14.61 19.29
N PHE A 82 14.72 14.73 18.72
CA PHE A 82 13.86 15.92 18.88
C PHE A 82 12.55 15.62 19.62
N GLN A 83 12.54 14.52 20.37
CA GLN A 83 11.34 14.13 21.13
C GLN A 83 11.31 14.87 22.47
N THR A 84 10.51 15.92 22.57
CA THR A 84 10.37 16.75 23.78
C THR A 84 9.36 16.22 24.78
N SER A 85 8.34 15.50 24.31
CA SER A 85 7.28 14.95 25.15
C SER A 85 6.86 13.60 24.61
N PRO A 86 7.38 12.49 25.16
CA PRO A 86 7.06 11.14 24.70
C PRO A 86 5.61 10.79 25.10
N ALA A 87 4.66 11.27 24.32
CA ALA A 87 3.25 10.95 24.47
C ALA A 87 2.79 10.01 23.35
N TRP A 88 1.88 9.08 23.69
CA TRP A 88 1.24 8.22 22.70
C TRP A 88 0.49 9.09 21.69
N ASN A 89 0.91 9.06 20.44
CA ASN A 89 0.37 9.89 19.36
C ASN A 89 -0.26 9.08 18.23
N SER A 90 -0.83 9.77 17.24
CA SER A 90 -1.54 9.12 16.13
C SER A 90 -0.65 8.19 15.29
N ASP A 91 0.64 8.48 15.15
CA ASP A 91 1.53 7.69 14.30
C ASP A 91 1.92 6.39 15.00
N ILE A 92 2.26 6.43 16.31
CA ILE A 92 2.55 5.22 17.09
C ILE A 92 1.30 4.33 17.18
N ASP A 93 0.12 4.93 17.39
CA ASP A 93 -1.15 4.21 17.42
C ASP A 93 -1.43 3.49 16.09
N LEU A 94 -1.18 4.18 14.97
CA LEU A 94 -1.34 3.62 13.63
C LEU A 94 -0.35 2.48 13.35
N ILE A 95 0.93 2.65 13.72
CA ILE A 95 1.96 1.62 13.58
C ILE A 95 1.55 0.37 14.35
N PHE A 96 1.19 0.52 15.64
CA PHE A 96 0.83 -0.61 16.50
C PHE A 96 -0.41 -1.34 15.98
N LYS A 97 -1.48 -0.62 15.64
CA LYS A 97 -2.70 -1.22 15.09
C LYS A 97 -2.42 -2.01 13.82
N ASN A 98 -1.66 -1.44 12.91
CA ASN A 98 -1.37 -2.09 11.63
C ASN A 98 -0.44 -3.29 11.79
N CYS A 99 0.52 -3.25 12.72
CA CYS A 99 1.34 -4.42 13.08
C CYS A 99 0.49 -5.54 13.70
N VAL A 100 -0.45 -5.22 14.60
CA VAL A 100 -1.39 -6.20 15.16
C VAL A 100 -2.22 -6.84 14.04
N VAL A 101 -2.72 -6.05 13.10
CA VAL A 101 -3.47 -6.57 11.93
C VAL A 101 -2.61 -7.50 11.09
N LEU A 102 -1.38 -7.12 10.77
CA LEU A 102 -0.44 -7.97 10.03
C LEU A 102 -0.25 -9.32 10.74
N ILE A 103 0.02 -9.31 12.06
CA ILE A 103 0.23 -10.50 12.88
C ILE A 103 -1.01 -11.40 12.86
N LEU A 104 -2.20 -10.82 13.02
CA LEU A 104 -3.45 -11.57 12.98
C LEU A 104 -3.75 -12.13 11.58
N VAL A 105 -3.44 -11.37 10.52
CA VAL A 105 -3.57 -11.85 9.14
C VAL A 105 -2.66 -13.06 8.91
N GLU A 106 -1.37 -12.98 9.28
CA GLU A 106 -0.43 -14.09 9.13
C GLU A 106 -0.85 -15.31 9.94
N ALA A 107 -1.38 -15.12 11.15
CA ALA A 107 -1.83 -16.22 12.01
C ALA A 107 -3.13 -16.88 11.51
N MET A 108 -4.08 -16.09 11.00
CA MET A 108 -5.41 -16.59 10.62
C MET A 108 -5.52 -17.02 9.15
N ALA A 109 -4.65 -16.56 8.25
CA ALA A 109 -4.69 -16.89 6.82
C ALA A 109 -4.02 -18.24 6.52
N TRP A 110 -4.43 -19.31 7.20
CA TRP A 110 -3.83 -20.64 7.14
C TRP A 110 -4.31 -21.51 5.95
N SER A 111 -5.05 -20.94 5.01
CA SER A 111 -5.42 -21.60 3.75
C SER A 111 -5.44 -20.61 2.59
N VAL A 112 -5.26 -21.13 1.36
CA VAL A 112 -5.34 -20.31 0.13
C VAL A 112 -6.67 -19.61 0.02
N GLN A 113 -7.77 -20.29 0.41
CA GLN A 113 -9.12 -19.71 0.40
C GLN A 113 -9.24 -18.49 1.31
N ARG A 114 -8.56 -18.49 2.46
CA ARG A 114 -8.55 -17.33 3.36
C ARG A 114 -7.74 -16.17 2.78
N VAL A 115 -6.59 -16.44 2.17
CA VAL A 115 -5.81 -15.41 1.46
C VAL A 115 -6.62 -14.84 0.30
N TRP A 116 -7.30 -15.70 -0.45
CA TRP A 116 -8.21 -15.29 -1.52
C TRP A 116 -9.36 -14.42 -0.98
N ALA A 117 -9.94 -14.76 0.17
CA ALA A 117 -10.99 -13.98 0.80
C ALA A 117 -10.51 -12.58 1.24
N ILE A 118 -9.26 -12.43 1.69
CA ILE A 118 -8.66 -11.12 1.98
C ILE A 118 -8.60 -10.27 0.70
N GLN A 119 -8.09 -10.82 -0.40
CA GLN A 119 -8.02 -10.11 -1.68
C GLN A 119 -9.43 -9.77 -2.21
N ALA A 120 -10.39 -10.67 -2.05
CA ALA A 120 -11.79 -10.43 -2.41
C ALA A 120 -12.40 -9.30 -1.56
N THR A 121 -12.12 -9.27 -0.25
CA THR A 121 -12.58 -8.20 0.64
C THR A 121 -12.02 -6.86 0.20
N LEU A 122 -10.74 -6.77 -0.14
CA LEU A 122 -10.14 -5.56 -0.69
C LEU A 122 -10.80 -5.16 -2.01
N LEU A 123 -11.03 -6.10 -2.94
CA LEU A 123 -11.73 -5.83 -4.20
C LEU A 123 -13.12 -5.22 -3.96
N PHE A 124 -13.95 -5.87 -3.16
CA PHE A 124 -15.32 -5.40 -2.92
C PHE A 124 -15.36 -4.07 -2.17
N SER A 125 -14.46 -3.87 -1.22
CA SER A 125 -14.39 -2.62 -0.43
C SER A 125 -13.94 -1.44 -1.28
N THR A 126 -13.04 -1.64 -2.23
CA THR A 126 -12.52 -0.58 -3.11
C THR A 126 -13.48 -0.20 -4.24
N ILE A 127 -14.57 -0.94 -4.48
CA ILE A 127 -15.70 -0.49 -5.34
C ILE A 127 -16.24 0.85 -4.82
N TRP A 128 -16.22 1.04 -3.51
CA TRP A 128 -16.61 2.32 -2.90
C TRP A 128 -15.72 3.49 -3.33
N TRP A 129 -14.42 3.26 -3.44
CA TRP A 129 -13.47 4.26 -3.94
C TRP A 129 -13.72 4.61 -5.41
N ILE A 130 -13.97 3.56 -6.22
CA ILE A 130 -14.30 3.74 -7.64
C ILE A 130 -15.59 4.55 -7.80
N LYS A 131 -16.66 4.18 -7.06
CA LYS A 131 -17.91 4.94 -7.06
C LYS A 131 -17.68 6.42 -6.67
N GLY A 132 -16.91 6.67 -5.62
CA GLY A 132 -16.56 8.02 -5.17
C GLY A 132 -15.79 8.80 -6.22
N GLY A 133 -14.74 8.20 -6.79
CA GLY A 133 -13.91 8.81 -7.83
C GLY A 133 -14.69 9.13 -9.12
N LEU A 134 -15.52 8.20 -9.59
CA LEU A 134 -16.37 8.43 -10.76
C LEU A 134 -17.38 9.55 -10.52
N ARG A 135 -17.97 9.61 -9.32
CA ARG A 135 -18.89 10.70 -8.96
C ARG A 135 -18.17 12.05 -8.95
N LEU A 136 -16.99 12.15 -8.39
CA LEU A 136 -16.21 13.39 -8.32
C LEU A 136 -15.76 13.82 -9.72
N ALA A 137 -15.31 12.89 -10.55
CA ALA A 137 -14.94 13.17 -11.95
C ALA A 137 -16.15 13.66 -12.75
N GLY A 138 -17.30 13.01 -12.62
CA GLY A 138 -18.54 13.42 -13.31
C GLY A 138 -19.13 14.73 -12.81
N ALA A 139 -18.87 15.12 -11.56
CA ALA A 139 -19.31 16.39 -11.00
C ALA A 139 -18.36 17.56 -11.32
N GLY A 140 -17.23 17.33 -11.99
CA GLY A 140 -16.18 18.34 -12.20
C GLY A 140 -15.58 18.85 -10.89
N ALA A 141 -15.67 18.06 -9.80
CA ALA A 141 -15.17 18.44 -8.50
C ALA A 141 -13.64 18.34 -8.47
N THR A 142 -12.97 19.49 -8.45
CA THR A 142 -11.51 19.57 -8.50
C THR A 142 -10.92 19.96 -7.15
N TYR A 143 -9.72 19.44 -6.86
CA TYR A 143 -8.92 19.80 -5.68
C TYR A 143 -8.08 21.06 -5.95
N SER A 144 -7.38 21.06 -7.08
CA SER A 144 -6.55 22.16 -7.55
C SER A 144 -6.38 22.01 -9.07
N GLY A 145 -6.81 22.99 -9.83
CA GLY A 145 -6.91 22.83 -11.27
C GLY A 145 -7.88 21.70 -11.63
N ASP A 146 -7.52 20.88 -12.61
CA ASP A 146 -8.36 19.78 -13.12
C ASP A 146 -8.27 18.47 -12.31
N ARG A 147 -7.61 18.47 -11.15
CA ARG A 147 -7.34 17.26 -10.37
C ARG A 147 -8.53 16.85 -9.52
N ILE A 148 -8.91 15.58 -9.56
CA ILE A 148 -9.85 15.04 -8.60
C ILE A 148 -9.13 14.48 -7.35
N MET A 149 -9.77 14.62 -6.20
CA MET A 149 -9.33 14.00 -4.95
C MET A 149 -10.07 12.68 -4.72
N GLY A 150 -9.60 11.91 -3.76
CA GLY A 150 -10.33 10.73 -3.30
C GLY A 150 -11.56 11.09 -2.46
N PRO A 151 -12.41 10.11 -2.13
CA PRO A 151 -13.51 10.31 -1.21
C PRO A 151 -13.03 10.94 0.10
N ALA A 152 -13.72 11.98 0.55
CA ALA A 152 -13.34 12.74 1.73
C ALA A 152 -13.17 11.87 2.99
N VAL A 153 -12.25 12.30 3.86
CA VAL A 153 -11.99 11.73 5.18
C VAL A 153 -11.45 10.28 5.12
N SER A 154 -10.49 10.02 4.26
CA SER A 154 -9.92 8.69 4.15
C SER A 154 -8.41 8.74 3.92
N LEU A 155 -7.76 7.58 4.01
CA LEU A 155 -6.36 7.37 3.58
C LEU A 155 -6.07 7.83 2.13
N ILE A 156 -7.13 8.12 1.37
CA ILE A 156 -7.11 8.40 -0.06
C ILE A 156 -7.63 9.79 -0.42
N GLU A 157 -7.81 10.69 0.55
CA GLU A 157 -8.31 12.05 0.28
C GLU A 157 -7.39 12.81 -0.68
N ASN A 158 -6.08 12.69 -0.50
CA ASN A 158 -5.09 13.31 -1.37
C ASN A 158 -5.10 12.66 -2.76
N PRO A 159 -5.09 13.43 -3.89
CA PRO A 159 -5.05 12.89 -5.24
C PRO A 159 -3.94 11.87 -5.51
N ASN A 160 -2.73 12.11 -4.95
CA ASN A 160 -1.61 11.21 -5.15
C ASN A 160 -1.81 9.88 -4.40
N GLY A 161 -2.29 9.94 -3.15
CA GLY A 161 -2.63 8.76 -2.37
C GLY A 161 -3.75 7.95 -2.98
N PHE A 162 -4.77 8.63 -3.50
CA PHE A 162 -5.88 7.99 -4.19
C PHE A 162 -5.44 7.25 -5.44
N ALA A 163 -4.70 7.93 -6.34
CA ALA A 163 -4.13 7.30 -7.53
C ALA A 163 -3.24 6.10 -7.19
N TYR A 164 -2.39 6.25 -6.19
CA TYR A 164 -1.46 5.23 -5.74
C TYR A 164 -2.18 3.97 -5.27
N LEU A 165 -3.13 4.09 -4.33
CA LEU A 165 -3.84 2.93 -3.78
C LEU A 165 -4.80 2.29 -4.80
N LEU A 166 -5.42 3.06 -5.69
CA LEU A 166 -6.17 2.47 -6.81
C LEU A 166 -5.26 1.66 -7.73
N THR A 167 -4.04 2.15 -8.00
CA THR A 167 -3.07 1.41 -8.82
C THR A 167 -2.63 0.11 -8.14
N VAL A 168 -2.48 0.07 -6.80
CA VAL A 168 -2.23 -1.15 -6.03
C VAL A 168 -3.34 -2.20 -6.24
N MET A 169 -4.58 -1.76 -6.48
CA MET A 169 -5.71 -2.67 -6.67
C MET A 169 -5.85 -3.19 -8.10
N ILE A 170 -5.24 -2.58 -9.10
CA ILE A 170 -5.35 -3.04 -10.50
C ILE A 170 -4.91 -4.49 -10.67
N PRO A 171 -3.78 -4.98 -10.12
CA PRO A 171 -3.41 -6.40 -10.19
C PRO A 171 -4.47 -7.33 -9.58
N VAL A 172 -5.17 -6.89 -8.52
CA VAL A 172 -6.26 -7.67 -7.89
C VAL A 172 -7.47 -7.75 -8.82
N TYR A 173 -7.87 -6.64 -9.40
CA TYR A 173 -8.98 -6.63 -10.37
C TYR A 173 -8.69 -7.54 -11.56
N LEU A 174 -7.47 -7.51 -12.10
CA LEU A 174 -7.04 -8.38 -13.19
C LEU A 174 -7.02 -9.86 -12.78
N TYR A 175 -6.58 -10.16 -11.56
CA TYR A 175 -6.63 -11.50 -11.01
C TYR A 175 -8.07 -12.05 -10.95
N PHE A 176 -9.00 -11.30 -10.37
CA PHE A 176 -10.39 -11.72 -10.27
C PHE A 176 -11.10 -11.76 -11.64
N PHE A 177 -10.78 -10.85 -12.55
CA PHE A 177 -11.26 -10.91 -13.93
C PHE A 177 -10.94 -12.25 -14.60
N GLN A 178 -9.80 -12.84 -14.29
CA GLN A 178 -9.36 -14.08 -14.92
C GLN A 178 -9.79 -15.33 -14.18
N LYS A 179 -9.82 -15.27 -12.85
CA LYS A 179 -9.96 -16.44 -11.99
C LYS A 179 -11.33 -16.61 -11.35
N ALA A 180 -12.14 -15.56 -11.27
CA ALA A 180 -13.46 -15.69 -10.69
C ALA A 180 -14.35 -16.60 -11.54
N SER A 181 -14.93 -17.62 -10.90
CA SER A 181 -15.90 -18.53 -11.52
C SER A 181 -17.23 -17.82 -11.80
N ASN A 182 -17.63 -16.90 -10.89
CA ASN A 182 -18.84 -16.12 -11.06
C ASN A 182 -18.62 -15.02 -12.12
N LYS A 183 -19.44 -15.07 -13.18
CA LYS A 183 -19.35 -14.11 -14.30
C LYS A 183 -19.56 -12.65 -13.87
N TYR A 184 -20.39 -12.39 -12.88
CA TYR A 184 -20.63 -11.03 -12.38
C TYR A 184 -19.40 -10.47 -11.65
N VAL A 185 -18.75 -11.28 -10.83
CA VAL A 185 -17.47 -10.91 -10.18
C VAL A 185 -16.39 -10.67 -11.23
N ARG A 186 -16.29 -11.55 -12.23
CA ARG A 186 -15.32 -11.44 -13.33
C ARG A 186 -15.45 -10.12 -14.08
N TRP A 187 -16.64 -9.83 -14.63
CA TRP A 187 -16.84 -8.61 -15.40
C TRP A 187 -16.85 -7.35 -14.53
N GLY A 188 -17.37 -7.44 -13.30
CA GLY A 188 -17.29 -6.37 -12.32
C GLY A 188 -15.83 -5.99 -12.01
N ALA A 189 -14.95 -6.97 -11.87
CA ALA A 189 -13.53 -6.72 -11.66
C ALA A 189 -12.86 -6.02 -12.87
N LEU A 190 -13.23 -6.39 -14.11
CA LEU A 190 -12.73 -5.67 -15.30
C LEU A 190 -13.23 -4.23 -15.34
N ILE A 191 -14.52 -4.01 -15.05
CA ILE A 191 -15.09 -2.65 -14.97
C ILE A 191 -14.35 -1.84 -13.90
N CYS A 192 -14.06 -2.44 -12.74
CA CYS A 192 -13.28 -1.78 -11.69
C CYS A 192 -11.86 -1.43 -12.17
N ALA A 193 -11.18 -2.31 -12.90
CA ALA A 193 -9.85 -2.04 -13.43
C ALA A 193 -9.86 -0.87 -14.42
N ILE A 194 -10.83 -0.84 -15.34
CA ILE A 194 -11.00 0.23 -16.33
C ILE A 194 -11.35 1.55 -15.65
N SER A 195 -12.28 1.51 -14.68
CA SER A 195 -12.66 2.70 -13.91
C SER A 195 -11.50 3.23 -13.06
N ALA A 196 -10.71 2.35 -12.45
CA ALA A 196 -9.51 2.73 -11.70
C ALA A 196 -8.50 3.44 -12.60
N LEU A 197 -8.26 2.93 -13.82
CA LEU A 197 -7.40 3.59 -14.81
C LEU A 197 -7.89 5.01 -15.12
N TYR A 198 -9.18 5.16 -15.43
CA TYR A 198 -9.79 6.47 -15.70
C TYR A 198 -9.60 7.43 -14.52
N ILE A 199 -9.94 6.99 -13.30
CA ILE A 199 -9.82 7.81 -12.10
C ILE A 199 -8.37 8.23 -11.86
N VAL A 200 -7.40 7.31 -12.01
CA VAL A 200 -5.97 7.62 -11.84
C VAL A 200 -5.54 8.72 -12.82
N LEU A 201 -5.98 8.68 -14.07
CA LEU A 201 -5.72 9.75 -15.05
C LEU A 201 -6.31 11.08 -14.61
N GLN A 202 -7.57 11.10 -14.11
CA GLN A 202 -8.26 12.31 -13.65
C GLN A 202 -7.65 12.93 -12.37
N THR A 203 -6.88 12.15 -11.59
CA THR A 203 -6.16 12.71 -10.43
C THR A 203 -4.99 13.62 -10.81
N GLY A 204 -4.50 13.58 -12.05
CA GLY A 204 -3.28 14.29 -12.46
C GLY A 204 -2.03 13.86 -11.68
N SER A 205 -2.05 12.66 -11.08
CA SER A 205 -0.96 12.17 -10.23
C SER A 205 0.19 11.60 -11.06
N ARG A 206 1.32 12.29 -11.07
CA ARG A 206 2.57 11.79 -11.68
C ARG A 206 2.99 10.44 -11.07
N THR A 207 2.85 10.29 -9.75
CA THR A 207 3.11 9.06 -9.02
C THR A 207 2.20 7.91 -9.47
N GLY A 208 0.89 8.18 -9.59
CA GLY A 208 -0.08 7.20 -10.08
C GLY A 208 0.25 6.73 -11.50
N LEU A 209 0.60 7.65 -12.39
CA LEU A 209 0.97 7.31 -13.76
C LEU A 209 2.27 6.51 -13.85
N LEU A 210 3.30 6.85 -13.08
CA LEU A 210 4.53 6.07 -12.99
C LEU A 210 4.28 4.65 -12.45
N ALA A 211 3.44 4.52 -11.44
CA ALA A 211 3.06 3.22 -10.90
C ALA A 211 2.25 2.39 -11.90
N LEU A 212 1.33 3.01 -12.66
CA LEU A 212 0.64 2.35 -13.78
C LEU A 212 1.61 1.88 -14.87
N GLY A 213 2.57 2.74 -15.23
CA GLY A 213 3.63 2.40 -16.18
C GLY A 213 4.44 1.18 -15.71
N ALA A 214 4.80 1.13 -14.43
CA ALA A 214 5.50 -0.01 -13.84
C ALA A 214 4.64 -1.29 -13.93
N VAL A 215 3.35 -1.24 -13.58
CA VAL A 215 2.43 -2.37 -13.76
C VAL A 215 2.41 -2.81 -15.22
N GLY A 216 2.29 -1.87 -16.18
CA GLY A 216 2.28 -2.16 -17.61
C GLY A 216 3.57 -2.87 -18.07
N ILE A 217 4.74 -2.35 -17.69
CA ILE A 217 6.04 -2.95 -18.02
C ILE A 217 6.17 -4.38 -17.51
N PHE A 218 5.72 -4.65 -16.28
CA PHE A 218 5.76 -5.99 -15.70
C PHE A 218 4.66 -6.93 -16.22
N LEU A 219 3.53 -6.39 -16.75
CA LEU A 219 2.50 -7.18 -17.43
C LEU A 219 2.98 -7.74 -18.77
N LEU A 220 3.72 -6.95 -19.56
CA LEU A 220 4.10 -7.27 -20.93
C LEU A 220 4.92 -8.56 -21.08
N PRO A 221 6.04 -8.80 -20.34
CA PRO A 221 6.94 -9.90 -20.65
C PRO A 221 6.37 -11.27 -20.30
N LYS A 222 5.55 -11.37 -19.26
CA LYS A 222 5.12 -12.67 -18.72
C LYS A 222 3.76 -13.12 -19.22
N TYR A 223 2.91 -12.17 -19.57
CA TYR A 223 1.50 -12.42 -19.82
C TYR A 223 1.05 -11.92 -21.19
N GLY A 224 1.97 -11.49 -22.06
CA GLY A 224 1.63 -10.94 -23.37
C GLY A 224 0.67 -11.82 -24.19
N ALA A 225 0.77 -13.15 -24.05
CA ALA A 225 -0.20 -14.08 -24.67
C ALA A 225 -1.43 -14.29 -23.77
N LYS A 226 -1.25 -14.55 -22.47
CA LYS A 226 -2.33 -14.90 -21.53
C LYS A 226 -3.24 -13.69 -21.20
N TYR A 227 -2.66 -12.50 -21.11
CA TYR A 227 -3.39 -11.26 -20.76
C TYR A 227 -3.54 -10.30 -21.94
N LYS A 228 -3.25 -10.75 -23.16
CA LYS A 228 -3.34 -9.95 -24.38
C LYS A 228 -4.66 -9.16 -24.46
N ARG A 229 -5.79 -9.82 -24.12
CA ARG A 229 -7.10 -9.17 -24.09
C ARG A 229 -7.21 -8.05 -23.05
N ALA A 230 -6.66 -8.25 -21.85
CA ALA A 230 -6.66 -7.23 -20.80
C ALA A 230 -5.72 -6.07 -21.15
N LEU A 231 -4.56 -6.36 -21.76
CA LEU A 231 -3.65 -5.34 -22.25
C LEU A 231 -4.27 -4.51 -23.38
N ILE A 232 -4.93 -5.18 -24.35
CA ILE A 232 -5.64 -4.49 -25.43
C ILE A 232 -6.79 -3.65 -24.84
N ALA A 233 -7.59 -4.21 -23.92
CA ALA A 233 -8.67 -3.47 -23.27
C ALA A 233 -8.12 -2.27 -22.48
N GLY A 234 -6.99 -2.42 -21.78
CA GLY A 234 -6.31 -1.34 -21.08
C GLY A 234 -5.78 -0.26 -22.01
N ALA A 235 -5.16 -0.66 -23.14
CA ALA A 235 -4.68 0.28 -24.14
C ALA A 235 -5.82 1.05 -24.84
N ILE A 236 -6.92 0.37 -25.17
CA ILE A 236 -8.12 0.98 -25.72
C ILE A 236 -8.73 1.95 -24.69
N ALA A 237 -8.88 1.52 -23.44
CA ALA A 237 -9.40 2.37 -22.37
C ALA A 237 -8.51 3.59 -22.16
N PHE A 238 -7.19 3.44 -22.16
CA PHE A 238 -6.25 4.55 -22.09
C PHE A 238 -6.43 5.52 -23.27
N ALA A 239 -6.51 5.01 -24.49
CA ALA A 239 -6.70 5.82 -25.69
C ALA A 239 -8.04 6.58 -25.69
N ILE A 240 -9.10 5.99 -25.11
CA ILE A 240 -10.42 6.64 -24.98
C ILE A 240 -10.40 7.69 -23.86
N PHE A 241 -9.79 7.38 -22.71
CA PHE A 241 -9.85 8.25 -21.53
C PHE A 241 -8.81 9.36 -21.54
N PHE A 242 -7.67 9.17 -22.19
CA PHE A 242 -6.62 10.17 -22.21
C PHE A 242 -7.06 11.52 -22.83
N PRO A 243 -7.83 11.57 -23.93
CA PRO A 243 -8.39 12.83 -24.44
C PRO A 243 -9.43 13.49 -23.51
N MET A 244 -10.00 12.73 -22.55
CA MET A 244 -10.96 13.25 -21.58
C MET A 244 -10.28 13.81 -20.32
N VAL A 245 -8.96 13.74 -20.25
CA VAL A 245 -8.15 14.32 -19.16
C VAL A 245 -8.05 15.83 -19.38
N GLY A 246 -8.30 16.62 -18.33
CA GLY A 246 -8.19 18.07 -18.40
C GLY A 246 -6.77 18.53 -18.79
N GLU A 247 -6.67 19.64 -19.49
CA GLU A 247 -5.40 20.18 -20.01
C GLU A 247 -4.34 20.34 -18.91
N GLY A 248 -4.73 20.82 -17.72
CA GLY A 248 -3.85 20.97 -16.58
C GLY A 248 -3.23 19.66 -16.13
N ASN A 249 -3.97 18.54 -16.19
CA ASN A 249 -3.43 17.21 -15.87
C ASN A 249 -2.48 16.71 -16.97
N ILE A 250 -2.77 16.99 -18.25
CA ILE A 250 -1.90 16.64 -19.37
C ILE A 250 -0.56 17.38 -19.27
N GLU A 251 -0.59 18.69 -18.99
CA GLU A 251 0.63 19.49 -18.78
C GLU A 251 1.49 18.90 -17.64
N ARG A 252 0.86 18.51 -16.54
CA ARG A 252 1.56 17.84 -15.42
C ARG A 252 2.19 16.52 -15.84
N PHE A 253 1.59 15.74 -16.72
CA PHE A 253 2.17 14.50 -17.21
C PHE A 253 3.39 14.74 -18.11
N LYS A 254 3.39 15.83 -18.89
CA LYS A 254 4.56 16.25 -19.72
C LYS A 254 5.78 16.59 -18.87
N THR A 255 5.61 17.00 -17.60
CA THR A 255 6.72 17.31 -16.69
C THR A 255 7.38 16.07 -16.07
N ILE A 256 6.83 14.85 -16.26
CA ILE A 256 7.37 13.62 -15.66
C ILE A 256 8.86 13.37 -16.06
N PRO A 257 9.28 13.46 -17.34
CA PRO A 257 10.68 13.24 -17.69
C PRO A 257 11.62 14.22 -17.01
N ALA A 258 11.24 15.51 -16.96
CA ALA A 258 12.00 16.54 -16.26
C ALA A 258 12.10 16.27 -14.76
N SER A 259 10.98 15.85 -14.14
CA SER A 259 10.94 15.47 -12.71
C SER A 259 11.86 14.27 -12.42
N ILE A 260 11.89 13.25 -13.27
CA ILE A 260 12.79 12.09 -13.13
C ILE A 260 14.25 12.54 -13.29
N LYS A 261 14.55 13.34 -14.32
CA LYS A 261 15.91 13.88 -14.53
C LYS A 261 16.37 14.71 -13.34
N SER A 262 15.52 15.61 -12.82
CA SER A 262 15.78 16.39 -11.62
C SER A 262 16.00 15.49 -10.39
N PHE A 263 15.27 14.42 -10.25
CA PHE A 263 15.43 13.49 -9.12
C PHE A 263 16.76 12.71 -9.19
N LEU A 264 17.20 12.31 -10.37
CA LEU A 264 18.45 11.57 -10.59
C LEU A 264 19.68 12.47 -10.64
N GLY A 265 19.52 13.73 -11.03
CA GLY A 265 20.61 14.71 -11.11
C GLY A 265 20.92 15.37 -9.75
N GLY A 266 22.14 15.92 -9.60
CA GLY A 266 22.52 16.74 -8.41
C GLY A 266 21.55 17.90 -8.20
N ALA A 267 21.28 18.31 -6.96
CA ALA A 267 20.46 19.47 -6.68
C ALA A 267 21.34 20.74 -6.76
N ASP A 268 20.92 21.68 -7.57
CA ASP A 268 21.43 23.04 -7.44
C ASP A 268 20.70 23.67 -6.25
N GLU A 269 21.41 23.87 -5.13
CA GLU A 269 20.87 24.51 -3.92
C GLU A 269 20.56 26.00 -4.21
N GLU A 270 21.23 26.58 -5.20
CA GLU A 270 21.10 27.98 -5.64
C GLU A 270 20.07 28.19 -6.77
N ALA A 271 19.14 27.24 -6.94
CA ALA A 271 18.10 27.39 -7.96
C ALA A 271 17.26 28.65 -7.70
N ASP A 272 17.04 29.46 -8.71
CA ASP A 272 16.19 30.65 -8.62
C ASP A 272 14.71 30.24 -8.54
N VAL A 273 14.28 29.94 -7.30
CA VAL A 273 12.94 29.45 -6.97
C VAL A 273 11.87 30.46 -7.35
N ALA A 274 12.20 31.78 -7.35
CA ALA A 274 11.26 32.86 -7.63
C ALA A 274 10.78 32.84 -9.10
N ASN A 275 11.58 32.31 -10.00
CA ASN A 275 11.27 32.21 -11.44
C ASN A 275 10.80 30.82 -11.88
N MET A 276 10.61 29.86 -10.94
CA MET A 276 10.09 28.54 -11.25
C MET A 276 8.55 28.55 -11.40
N ASP A 277 8.05 27.78 -12.35
CA ASP A 277 6.63 27.43 -12.34
C ASP A 277 6.27 26.56 -11.12
N GLN A 278 4.99 26.50 -10.76
CA GLN A 278 4.49 25.81 -9.59
C GLN A 278 4.88 24.31 -9.56
N ASP A 279 4.97 23.66 -10.72
CA ASP A 279 5.33 22.23 -10.81
C ASP A 279 6.84 22.01 -10.66
N ALA A 280 7.68 22.90 -11.20
CA ALA A 280 9.13 22.90 -11.01
C ALA A 280 9.49 23.18 -9.55
N GLN A 281 8.84 24.17 -8.94
CA GLN A 281 8.99 24.48 -7.52
C GLN A 281 8.61 23.28 -6.65
N SER A 282 7.46 22.64 -6.88
CA SER A 282 7.05 21.42 -6.15
C SER A 282 8.03 20.26 -6.32
N ALA A 283 8.64 20.10 -7.48
CA ALA A 283 9.65 19.07 -7.71
C ALA A 283 10.95 19.37 -6.98
N TRP A 284 11.41 20.64 -7.00
CA TRP A 284 12.57 21.12 -6.27
C TRP A 284 12.40 20.95 -4.75
N GLU A 285 11.27 21.40 -4.19
CA GLU A 285 10.96 21.26 -2.75
C GLU A 285 11.02 19.79 -2.29
N ARG A 286 10.48 18.85 -3.08
CA ARG A 286 10.55 17.42 -2.75
C ARG A 286 11.99 16.90 -2.76
N LYS A 287 12.81 17.38 -3.69
CA LYS A 287 14.21 17.02 -3.77
C LYS A 287 14.99 17.54 -2.57
N MET A 288 14.78 18.80 -2.19
CA MET A 288 15.38 19.39 -1.01
C MET A 288 14.91 18.69 0.26
N LYS A 289 13.62 18.37 0.39
CA LYS A 289 13.09 17.56 1.49
C LYS A 289 13.80 16.21 1.60
N ASN A 290 13.90 15.47 0.52
CA ASN A 290 14.56 14.17 0.52
C ASN A 290 16.04 14.28 0.91
N ARG A 291 16.77 15.28 0.37
CA ARG A 291 18.18 15.51 0.66
C ARG A 291 18.42 15.88 2.13
N HIS A 292 17.66 16.84 2.66
CA HIS A 292 17.76 17.26 4.05
C HIS A 292 17.33 16.13 5.00
N THR A 293 16.27 15.40 4.66
CA THR A 293 15.87 14.22 5.44
C THR A 293 16.96 13.16 5.46
N TRP A 294 17.62 12.89 4.32
CA TRP A 294 18.71 11.92 4.28
C TRP A 294 19.89 12.36 5.16
N ARG A 295 20.32 13.63 5.10
CA ARG A 295 21.36 14.17 5.98
C ARG A 295 20.96 14.08 7.46
N LEU A 296 19.72 14.44 7.78
CA LEU A 296 19.16 14.33 9.13
C LEU A 296 19.17 12.87 9.66
N ILE A 297 18.88 11.89 8.79
CA ILE A 297 18.97 10.47 9.15
C ILE A 297 20.42 10.07 9.45
N LEU A 298 21.39 10.58 8.69
CA LEU A 298 22.81 10.27 8.91
C LEU A 298 23.35 10.88 10.22
N ASP A 299 22.83 12.03 10.64
CA ASP A 299 23.19 12.64 11.92
C ASP A 299 22.51 11.97 13.11
N HIS A 300 21.33 11.32 12.89
CA HIS A 300 20.59 10.59 13.91
C HIS A 300 20.31 9.13 13.47
N PRO A 301 21.36 8.30 13.25
CA PRO A 301 21.23 7.05 12.50
C PRO A 301 20.50 5.93 13.25
N LEU A 302 20.49 5.94 14.57
CA LEU A 302 19.93 4.82 15.36
C LEU A 302 18.43 4.95 15.56
N PHE A 303 17.96 6.09 16.05
CA PHE A 303 16.57 6.27 16.49
C PHE A 303 15.85 7.42 15.77
N GLY A 304 16.52 8.12 14.86
CA GLY A 304 15.96 9.26 14.14
C GLY A 304 15.61 10.43 15.04
N VAL A 305 14.70 11.27 14.59
CA VAL A 305 14.23 12.45 15.36
C VAL A 305 13.14 12.11 16.38
N GLY A 306 12.52 10.94 16.26
CA GLY A 306 11.39 10.51 17.09
C GLY A 306 10.10 10.35 16.30
N ILE A 307 9.20 9.50 16.81
CA ILE A 307 7.89 9.26 16.19
C ILE A 307 7.03 10.53 16.35
N LYS A 308 6.73 11.17 15.23
CA LYS A 308 5.97 12.42 15.17
C LYS A 308 6.55 13.48 16.13
N ALA A 309 7.89 13.59 16.15
CA ALA A 309 8.55 14.68 16.87
C ALA A 309 8.08 16.04 16.33
N ASP A 310 8.16 17.06 17.18
CA ASP A 310 7.79 18.41 16.78
C ASP A 310 8.77 18.93 15.71
N ASP A 311 8.24 19.15 14.51
CA ASP A 311 9.04 19.63 13.38
C ASP A 311 9.49 21.10 13.53
N SER A 312 9.00 21.83 14.54
CA SER A 312 9.43 23.22 14.79
C SER A 312 10.93 23.33 15.03
N PHE A 313 11.54 22.33 15.68
CA PHE A 313 12.99 22.28 15.87
C PHE A 313 13.80 22.21 14.57
N LEU A 314 13.19 21.77 13.48
CA LEU A 314 13.86 21.66 12.19
C LEU A 314 13.96 23.00 11.47
N TRP A 315 13.12 24.00 11.81
CA TRP A 315 13.12 25.30 11.14
C TRP A 315 14.45 26.06 11.37
N ASP A 316 14.99 25.99 12.58
CA ASP A 316 16.24 26.65 12.96
C ASP A 316 17.47 25.73 12.84
N SER A 317 17.26 24.48 12.33
CA SER A 317 18.33 23.50 12.15
C SER A 317 18.99 23.64 10.77
N PRO A 318 20.12 22.96 10.52
CA PRO A 318 20.69 22.83 9.18
C PRO A 318 19.79 22.11 8.17
N TYR A 319 18.62 21.63 8.61
CA TYR A 319 17.69 20.79 7.83
C TYR A 319 16.26 21.34 7.74
N PRO A 320 16.03 22.62 7.44
CA PRO A 320 14.69 23.23 7.50
C PRO A 320 13.71 22.55 6.54
N PHE A 321 14.17 22.04 5.38
CA PHE A 321 13.32 21.32 4.43
C PHE A 321 12.93 19.91 4.90
N ALA A 322 13.55 19.35 5.93
CA ALA A 322 13.13 18.06 6.50
C ALA A 322 11.86 18.18 7.36
N SER A 323 11.38 19.42 7.63
CA SER A 323 10.11 19.65 8.31
C SER A 323 8.91 19.14 7.51
N GLY A 324 7.84 18.75 8.19
CA GLY A 324 6.61 18.25 7.60
C GLY A 324 6.72 16.86 7.00
N GLN A 325 5.79 16.54 6.11
CA GLN A 325 5.68 15.24 5.51
C GLN A 325 6.72 15.03 4.40
N VAL A 326 7.57 14.02 4.56
CA VAL A 326 8.55 13.60 3.54
C VAL A 326 7.83 12.80 2.46
N HIS A 327 8.08 13.15 1.18
CA HIS A 327 7.44 12.50 0.04
C HIS A 327 8.11 11.18 -0.40
N ASN A 328 8.68 10.45 0.55
CA ASN A 328 9.28 9.14 0.35
C ASN A 328 9.06 8.33 1.64
N GLU A 329 8.35 7.21 1.55
CA GLU A 329 7.95 6.40 2.71
C GLU A 329 9.16 5.81 3.45
N ILE A 330 10.20 5.41 2.74
CA ILE A 330 11.42 4.84 3.32
C ILE A 330 12.17 5.92 4.11
N LEU A 331 12.33 7.11 3.52
CA LEU A 331 12.95 8.24 4.19
C LEU A 331 12.09 8.75 5.36
N TYR A 332 10.76 8.68 5.23
CA TYR A 332 9.87 9.03 6.33
C TYR A 332 10.08 8.11 7.54
N ALA A 333 10.16 6.80 7.32
CA ALA A 333 10.49 5.84 8.36
C ALA A 333 11.89 6.09 8.95
N GLY A 334 12.87 6.44 8.10
CA GLY A 334 14.22 6.82 8.51
C GLY A 334 14.26 8.10 9.32
N LYS A 335 13.51 9.14 8.94
CA LYS A 335 13.37 10.36 9.73
C LYS A 335 12.90 10.04 11.14
N GLN A 336 11.86 9.23 11.26
CA GLN A 336 11.28 8.88 12.55
C GLN A 336 12.17 7.97 13.40
N MET A 337 12.80 6.94 12.81
CA MET A 337 13.46 5.85 13.56
C MET A 337 14.89 5.54 13.09
N GLY A 338 15.53 6.45 12.37
CA GLY A 338 16.89 6.27 11.87
C GLY A 338 17.02 5.20 10.79
N LEU A 339 18.24 4.75 10.53
CA LEU A 339 18.55 3.70 9.56
C LEU A 339 17.90 2.36 9.92
N ILE A 340 17.69 2.10 11.22
CA ILE A 340 17.03 0.88 11.70
C ILE A 340 15.57 0.86 11.24
N GLY A 341 14.82 1.95 11.48
CA GLY A 341 13.44 2.07 11.03
C GLY A 341 13.30 2.02 9.51
N MET A 342 14.23 2.65 8.81
CA MET A 342 14.30 2.61 7.35
C MET A 342 14.50 1.17 6.85
N GLY A 343 15.42 0.41 7.46
CA GLY A 343 15.67 -0.99 7.12
C GLY A 343 14.48 -1.90 7.42
N ILE A 344 13.81 -1.71 8.56
CA ILE A 344 12.60 -2.46 8.93
C ILE A 344 11.49 -2.18 7.92
N TYR A 345 11.25 -0.91 7.55
CA TYR A 345 10.21 -0.55 6.59
C TYR A 345 10.51 -1.13 5.19
N ALA A 346 11.75 -1.00 4.72
CA ALA A 346 12.19 -1.61 3.46
C ALA A 346 12.06 -3.14 3.47
N SER A 347 12.23 -3.79 4.63
CA SER A 347 12.06 -5.24 4.77
C SER A 347 10.64 -5.69 4.45
N PHE A 348 9.60 -4.92 4.81
CA PHE A 348 8.22 -5.23 4.41
C PHE A 348 8.04 -5.22 2.89
N MET A 349 8.64 -4.25 2.19
CA MET A 349 8.60 -4.20 0.72
C MET A 349 9.27 -5.43 0.11
N LEU A 350 10.42 -5.81 0.65
CA LEU A 350 11.16 -7.00 0.21
C LEU A 350 10.40 -8.29 0.51
N ILE A 351 9.74 -8.40 1.68
CA ILE A 351 8.91 -9.55 2.03
C ILE A 351 7.77 -9.68 1.02
N LEU A 352 7.01 -8.61 0.78
CA LEU A 352 5.88 -8.64 -0.15
C LEU A 352 6.33 -9.08 -1.55
N PHE A 353 7.41 -8.51 -2.06
CA PHE A 353 7.95 -8.82 -3.39
C PHE A 353 8.52 -10.24 -3.46
N ARG A 354 9.46 -10.59 -2.55
CA ARG A 354 10.16 -11.87 -2.58
C ARG A 354 9.23 -13.05 -2.30
N PHE A 355 8.28 -12.88 -1.37
CA PHE A 355 7.34 -13.95 -1.05
C PHE A 355 6.30 -14.11 -2.15
N GLY A 356 5.82 -13.01 -2.75
CA GLY A 356 5.00 -13.08 -3.96
C GLY A 356 5.73 -13.84 -5.09
N ALA A 357 6.99 -13.50 -5.36
CA ALA A 357 7.81 -14.19 -6.36
C ALA A 357 8.08 -15.66 -6.00
N ARG A 358 8.29 -15.98 -4.70
CA ARG A 358 8.49 -17.35 -4.22
C ARG A 358 7.25 -18.19 -4.39
N VAL A 359 6.09 -17.68 -3.98
CA VAL A 359 4.77 -18.34 -4.17
C VAL A 359 4.52 -18.59 -5.64
N GLN A 360 4.72 -17.56 -6.49
CA GLN A 360 4.57 -17.65 -7.92
C GLN A 360 5.41 -18.78 -8.52
N LYS A 361 6.72 -18.82 -8.21
CA LYS A 361 7.64 -19.83 -8.72
C LYS A 361 7.32 -21.24 -8.18
N ALA A 362 6.97 -21.33 -6.90
CA ALA A 362 6.70 -22.61 -6.25
C ALA A 362 5.41 -23.29 -6.74
N ALA A 363 4.39 -22.50 -7.14
CA ALA A 363 3.10 -22.99 -7.62
C ALA A 363 3.03 -23.15 -9.16
N MET A 364 4.01 -22.63 -9.88
CA MET A 364 4.03 -22.64 -11.35
C MET A 364 4.00 -24.07 -11.91
N GLY A 365 3.09 -24.32 -12.86
CA GLY A 365 2.96 -25.58 -13.59
C GLY A 365 2.13 -26.66 -12.90
N TRP A 366 1.75 -26.50 -11.62
CA TRP A 366 0.89 -27.46 -10.91
C TRP A 366 -0.28 -26.79 -10.15
N TRP A 367 -0.15 -25.50 -9.83
CA TRP A 367 -1.20 -24.74 -9.14
C TRP A 367 -1.28 -23.31 -9.68
N ASP A 368 -1.71 -23.17 -10.93
CA ASP A 368 -1.68 -21.91 -11.67
C ASP A 368 -2.44 -20.77 -11.01
N ASP A 369 -3.57 -21.06 -10.32
CA ASP A 369 -4.33 -20.00 -9.64
C ASP A 369 -3.54 -19.40 -8.49
N VAL A 370 -2.78 -20.19 -7.76
CA VAL A 370 -1.91 -19.74 -6.67
C VAL A 370 -0.66 -19.08 -7.22
N SER A 371 -0.13 -19.56 -8.35
CA SER A 371 0.97 -18.89 -9.07
C SER A 371 0.57 -17.47 -9.49
N ASP A 372 -0.63 -17.29 -10.04
CA ASP A 372 -1.15 -15.99 -10.44
C ASP A 372 -1.45 -15.10 -9.23
N LEU A 373 -1.87 -15.67 -8.08
CA LEU A 373 -2.03 -14.95 -6.83
C LEU A 373 -0.66 -14.45 -6.30
N GLY A 374 0.38 -15.27 -6.34
CA GLY A 374 1.73 -14.88 -6.01
C GLY A 374 2.26 -13.74 -6.88
N TRP A 375 1.95 -13.81 -8.19
CA TRP A 375 2.25 -12.72 -9.12
C TRP A 375 1.50 -11.42 -8.75
N THR A 376 0.23 -11.52 -8.35
CA THR A 376 -0.56 -10.36 -7.91
C THR A 376 0.10 -9.64 -6.74
N PHE A 377 0.53 -10.37 -5.70
CA PHE A 377 1.29 -9.80 -4.57
C PHE A 377 2.59 -9.15 -5.01
N LYS A 378 3.32 -9.79 -5.92
CA LYS A 378 4.56 -9.21 -6.47
C LYS A 378 4.30 -7.90 -7.20
N MET A 379 3.22 -7.78 -7.97
CA MET A 379 2.85 -6.54 -8.66
C MET A 379 2.39 -5.46 -7.68
N GLN A 380 1.62 -5.82 -6.66
CA GLN A 380 1.28 -4.90 -5.58
C GLN A 380 2.54 -4.35 -4.91
N ALA A 381 3.56 -5.20 -4.66
CA ALA A 381 4.84 -4.76 -4.12
C ALA A 381 5.56 -3.75 -5.05
N VAL A 382 5.58 -4.00 -6.36
CA VAL A 382 6.16 -3.06 -7.34
C VAL A 382 5.45 -1.71 -7.28
N VAL A 383 4.13 -1.70 -7.20
CA VAL A 383 3.36 -0.45 -7.08
C VAL A 383 3.70 0.26 -5.76
N PHE A 384 3.81 -0.46 -4.64
CA PHE A 384 4.22 0.11 -3.35
C PHE A 384 5.63 0.67 -3.40
N MET A 385 6.58 -0.01 -4.03
CA MET A 385 7.94 0.49 -4.20
C MET A 385 7.98 1.78 -5.03
N VAL A 386 7.33 1.81 -6.19
CA VAL A 386 7.29 2.98 -7.05
C VAL A 386 6.48 4.12 -6.42
N GLY A 387 5.30 3.82 -5.90
CA GLY A 387 4.42 4.81 -5.29
C GLY A 387 5.01 5.41 -4.02
N GLY A 388 5.58 4.59 -3.16
CA GLY A 388 6.19 5.01 -1.90
C GLY A 388 7.42 5.92 -2.07
N PHE A 389 8.09 5.87 -3.24
CA PHE A 389 9.17 6.80 -3.57
C PHE A 389 8.68 8.25 -3.79
N PHE A 390 7.42 8.44 -4.18
CA PHE A 390 6.91 9.73 -4.63
C PHE A 390 5.66 10.22 -3.87
N SER A 391 5.04 9.35 -3.08
CA SER A 391 3.82 9.68 -2.34
C SER A 391 3.88 9.09 -0.93
N PRO A 392 3.73 9.91 0.11
CA PRO A 392 3.79 9.41 1.47
C PRO A 392 2.40 8.90 1.89
N ILE A 393 2.27 7.60 2.02
CA ILE A 393 1.21 6.97 2.79
C ILE A 393 1.89 5.98 3.74
N PRO A 394 2.76 6.49 4.64
CA PRO A 394 3.49 5.63 5.55
C PRO A 394 2.50 4.88 6.45
N TRP A 395 2.91 3.70 6.87
CA TRP A 395 2.12 2.85 7.76
C TRP A 395 0.74 2.45 7.20
N ASN A 396 0.65 2.27 5.86
CA ASN A 396 -0.61 1.94 5.19
C ASN A 396 -1.14 0.57 5.65
N PRO A 397 -2.37 0.50 6.18
CA PRO A 397 -2.94 -0.76 6.68
C PRO A 397 -3.14 -1.81 5.59
N ILE A 398 -3.46 -1.40 4.35
CA ILE A 398 -3.60 -2.32 3.22
C ILE A 398 -2.26 -2.99 2.92
N TYR A 399 -1.18 -2.21 2.90
CA TYR A 399 0.16 -2.70 2.66
C TYR A 399 0.56 -3.78 3.69
N LEU A 400 0.42 -3.50 4.99
CA LEU A 400 0.75 -4.46 6.04
C LEU A 400 -0.17 -5.68 6.04
N THR A 401 -1.45 -5.52 5.68
CA THR A 401 -2.37 -6.64 5.45
C THR A 401 -1.87 -7.58 4.35
N LEU A 402 -1.38 -7.01 3.22
CA LEU A 402 -0.85 -7.80 2.10
C LEU A 402 0.45 -8.52 2.46
N VAL A 403 1.32 -7.88 3.25
CA VAL A 403 2.55 -8.49 3.77
C VAL A 403 2.23 -9.71 4.64
N GLY A 404 1.27 -9.58 5.57
CA GLY A 404 0.81 -10.70 6.40
C GLY A 404 0.19 -11.83 5.57
N ALA A 405 -0.63 -11.49 4.58
CA ALA A 405 -1.30 -12.47 3.72
C ALA A 405 -0.32 -13.27 2.85
N VAL A 406 0.66 -12.62 2.23
CA VAL A 406 1.67 -13.32 1.41
C VAL A 406 2.61 -14.15 2.28
N SER A 407 2.95 -13.68 3.49
CA SER A 407 3.78 -14.44 4.44
C SER A 407 3.11 -15.73 4.86
N ALA A 408 1.80 -15.69 5.15
CA ALA A 408 1.00 -16.87 5.47
C ALA A 408 0.93 -17.87 4.30
N LEU A 409 0.95 -17.39 3.05
CA LEU A 409 0.79 -18.23 1.87
C LEU A 409 2.03 -19.07 1.54
N VAL A 410 3.23 -18.60 1.89
CA VAL A 410 4.49 -19.29 1.56
C VAL A 410 4.57 -20.71 2.12
N PRO A 411 4.36 -20.97 3.44
CA PRO A 411 4.39 -22.33 3.98
C PRO A 411 3.29 -23.22 3.43
N ILE A 412 2.09 -22.67 3.21
CA ILE A 412 0.96 -23.42 2.63
C ILE A 412 1.33 -24.00 1.26
N VAL A 413 1.93 -23.18 0.39
CA VAL A 413 2.35 -23.62 -0.95
C VAL A 413 3.49 -24.63 -0.87
N ALA A 414 4.44 -24.45 0.07
CA ALA A 414 5.55 -25.38 0.26
C ALA A 414 5.09 -26.77 0.72
N GLU A 415 4.13 -26.84 1.65
CA GLU A 415 3.55 -28.09 2.13
C GLU A 415 2.77 -28.83 1.03
N ASN A 416 1.88 -28.12 0.33
CA ASN A 416 1.10 -28.71 -0.77
C ASN A 416 2.00 -29.18 -1.92
N ARG A 417 3.11 -28.48 -2.22
CA ARG A 417 4.07 -28.92 -3.24
C ARG A 417 4.75 -30.22 -2.85
N ARG A 418 5.14 -30.40 -1.59
CA ARG A 418 5.74 -31.66 -1.11
C ARG A 418 4.76 -32.82 -1.27
N ALA A 419 3.49 -32.63 -0.88
CA ALA A 419 2.45 -33.64 -1.05
C ALA A 419 2.24 -34.02 -2.51
N TYR A 420 2.19 -33.04 -3.42
CA TYR A 420 2.06 -33.26 -4.86
C TYR A 420 3.22 -34.05 -5.45
N MET A 421 4.47 -33.68 -5.13
CA MET A 421 5.65 -34.37 -5.63
C MET A 421 5.79 -35.77 -5.06
N GLY A 422 5.39 -35.99 -3.80
CA GLY A 422 5.38 -37.33 -3.17
C GLY A 422 4.38 -38.28 -3.83
N SER A 423 3.20 -37.79 -4.23
CA SER A 423 2.19 -38.59 -4.95
C SER A 423 2.61 -38.95 -6.37
N SER A 424 3.30 -38.03 -7.08
CA SER A 424 3.78 -38.27 -8.45
C SER A 424 5.01 -39.18 -8.52
N ALA A 425 5.72 -39.40 -7.43
CA ALA A 425 6.86 -40.33 -7.37
C ALA A 425 6.41 -41.79 -7.04
N SER A 426 5.17 -41.98 -6.63
CA SER A 426 4.59 -43.29 -6.28
C SER A 426 3.72 -43.90 -7.42
N THR A 427 3.56 -43.17 -8.51
CA THR A 427 2.92 -43.64 -9.76
C THR A 427 3.96 -43.86 -10.86
#